data_d0d555c881d80fd6d69b2569da251f6e
#
_entry.id   d0d555c881d80fd6d69b2569da251f6e
#
_cell.length_a   1.000
_cell.length_b   1.000
_cell.length_c   1.000
_cell.angle_alpha   90.00
_cell.angle_beta   90.00
_cell.angle_gamma   90.00
#
_symmetry.space_group_name_H-M   'P 1'
#
loop_
_entity.id
_entity.type
_entity.pdbx_description
1 polymer ?
#
loop_
_entity_poly.entity_id
_entity_poly.type
_entity_poly.pdbx_seq_one_letter_code
_entity_poly.pdbx_strand_id
1 'polypeptide(L)'
;MLKNIILLLSMIGNIFYLYGNSIDKVQIFTENYPPYNMEVNGKLKGISVDILSAMFKQMHSNKTVNDIKLRPWATGYKITSKKKNCMLFSTTRTAQREKLFKWVGPIVATKIGIIAKKSRHIKISNIKELNNYKIGAVIKDIGEQLLLEQGVSKNNIDSIGGKNPVVLNFQKLGKGRIDMFAYETNVAMYGAKSYQIDQKDFEIIYILKQGQLYYAFNKNTDDTIIQKYQKALDDIKSNGVYKNILDQYK
;
A
#
# COMPACT_ATOMS: atom_id res chain seq x y z
N MET A 1 51.38 -14.82 -35.25
CA MET A 1 50.81 -15.12 -33.94
C MET A 1 50.05 -13.96 -33.29
N LEU A 2 50.32 -12.69 -33.59
CA LEU A 2 49.64 -11.54 -32.95
C LEU A 2 48.22 -11.26 -33.46
N LYS A 3 47.83 -11.65 -34.69
CA LYS A 3 46.50 -11.41 -35.26
C LYS A 3 45.37 -12.24 -34.64
N ASN A 4 45.68 -13.41 -34.06
CA ASN A 4 44.66 -14.29 -33.48
C ASN A 4 44.32 -13.97 -32.00
N ILE A 5 45.15 -13.17 -31.32
CA ILE A 5 44.91 -12.78 -29.91
C ILE A 5 43.91 -11.62 -29.83
N ILE A 6 43.89 -10.74 -30.85
CA ILE A 6 42.94 -9.59 -30.86
C ILE A 6 41.49 -10.02 -31.11
N LEU A 7 41.25 -11.14 -31.83
CA LEU A 7 39.89 -11.63 -32.06
C LEU A 7 39.27 -12.31 -30.85
N LEU A 8 40.05 -12.85 -29.92
CA LEU A 8 39.53 -13.49 -28.70
C LEU A 8 39.12 -12.48 -27.62
N LEU A 9 39.77 -11.31 -27.58
CA LEU A 9 39.43 -10.25 -26.60
C LEU A 9 38.14 -9.49 -26.96
N SER A 10 37.73 -9.48 -28.24
CA SER A 10 36.48 -8.83 -28.66
C SER A 10 35.22 -9.66 -28.38
N MET A 11 35.33 -10.98 -28.13
CA MET A 11 34.21 -11.85 -27.81
C MET A 11 33.84 -11.87 -26.31
N ILE A 12 34.71 -11.42 -25.42
CA ILE A 12 34.45 -11.42 -23.96
C ILE A 12 33.64 -10.18 -23.55
N GLY A 13 33.68 -9.12 -24.35
CA GLY A 13 32.96 -7.85 -24.03
C GLY A 13 31.44 -7.90 -24.20
N ASN A 14 30.88 -8.88 -24.91
CA ASN A 14 29.45 -8.89 -25.28
C ASN A 14 28.56 -9.87 -24.48
N ILE A 15 29.12 -10.59 -23.50
CA ILE A 15 28.34 -11.56 -22.70
C ILE A 15 27.61 -10.91 -21.53
N PHE A 16 27.91 -9.68 -21.17
CA PHE A 16 27.33 -9.02 -20.01
C PHE A 16 25.96 -8.32 -20.23
N TYR A 17 25.42 -8.28 -21.43
CA TYR A 17 24.20 -7.53 -21.74
C TYR A 17 22.89 -8.36 -21.85
N LEU A 18 22.91 -9.67 -21.62
CA LEU A 18 21.74 -10.54 -21.84
C LEU A 18 21.02 -11.00 -20.56
N TYR A 19 21.47 -10.64 -19.38
CA TYR A 19 20.68 -10.84 -18.16
C TYR A 19 19.81 -9.61 -17.92
N GLY A 20 18.61 -9.59 -18.50
CA GLY A 20 17.60 -8.64 -18.16
C GLY A 20 17.50 -8.53 -16.63
N ASN A 21 17.60 -7.32 -16.10
CA ASN A 21 17.66 -7.08 -14.67
C ASN A 21 16.49 -7.82 -13.99
N SER A 22 16.77 -8.78 -13.11
CA SER A 22 15.76 -9.64 -12.47
C SER A 22 14.65 -8.83 -11.77
N ILE A 23 14.96 -7.59 -11.34
CA ILE A 23 14.01 -6.66 -10.73
C ILE A 23 12.95 -6.19 -11.73
N ASP A 24 13.26 -6.11 -13.03
CA ASP A 24 12.33 -5.67 -14.07
C ASP A 24 11.24 -6.71 -14.37
N LYS A 25 11.40 -7.96 -13.90
CA LYS A 25 10.40 -9.02 -14.02
C LYS A 25 9.26 -8.90 -12.99
N VAL A 26 9.38 -8.03 -11.99
CA VAL A 26 8.37 -7.85 -10.96
C VAL A 26 7.15 -7.11 -11.53
N GLN A 27 5.96 -7.71 -11.41
CA GLN A 27 4.69 -7.04 -11.72
C GLN A 27 4.24 -6.27 -10.48
N ILE A 28 3.91 -4.99 -10.66
CA ILE A 28 3.68 -4.05 -9.56
C ILE A 28 2.23 -3.63 -9.55
N PHE A 29 1.61 -3.76 -8.40
CA PHE A 29 0.22 -3.40 -8.17
C PHE A 29 0.10 -2.42 -7.02
N THR A 30 -0.91 -1.56 -7.11
CA THR A 30 -1.35 -0.69 -6.03
C THR A 30 -2.83 -0.39 -6.18
N GLU A 31 -3.41 0.25 -5.17
CA GLU A 31 -4.77 0.78 -5.20
C GLU A 31 -4.76 2.32 -5.13
N ASN A 32 -5.95 2.92 -5.19
CA ASN A 32 -6.10 4.34 -4.87
C ASN A 32 -6.18 4.52 -3.35
N TYR A 33 -5.07 4.96 -2.75
CA TYR A 33 -4.87 5.06 -1.29
C TYR A 33 -4.13 6.36 -0.94
N PRO A 34 -4.76 7.54 -1.19
CA PRO A 34 -4.11 8.84 -0.98
C PRO A 34 -3.84 9.11 0.50
N PRO A 35 -2.76 9.81 0.85
CA PRO A 35 -1.76 10.44 -0.01
C PRO A 35 -0.62 9.51 -0.43
N TYR A 36 -0.69 8.21 -0.11
CA TYR A 36 0.40 7.26 -0.35
C TYR A 36 0.52 6.87 -1.82
N ASN A 37 -0.59 6.59 -2.47
CA ASN A 37 -0.70 6.25 -3.90
C ASN A 37 -2.07 6.68 -4.42
N MET A 38 -2.09 7.50 -5.45
CA MET A 38 -3.30 8.09 -6.03
C MET A 38 -3.11 8.44 -7.49
N GLU A 39 -4.20 8.38 -8.24
CA GLU A 39 -4.24 8.87 -9.61
C GLU A 39 -4.63 10.35 -9.62
N VAL A 40 -3.79 11.20 -10.18
CA VAL A 40 -4.03 12.64 -10.37
C VAL A 40 -3.82 12.97 -11.84
N ASN A 41 -4.87 13.42 -12.52
CA ASN A 41 -4.82 13.76 -13.96
C ASN A 41 -4.25 12.61 -14.83
N GLY A 42 -4.69 11.37 -14.54
CA GLY A 42 -4.24 10.17 -15.26
C GLY A 42 -2.82 9.71 -14.94
N LYS A 43 -2.14 10.34 -13.98
CA LYS A 43 -0.79 9.96 -13.55
C LYS A 43 -0.81 9.44 -12.11
N LEU A 44 -0.15 8.33 -11.87
CA LEU A 44 0.01 7.79 -10.54
C LEU A 44 1.07 8.60 -9.77
N LYS A 45 0.71 9.05 -8.57
CA LYS A 45 1.54 9.86 -7.66
C LYS A 45 1.31 9.43 -6.21
N GLY A 46 2.10 10.00 -5.30
CA GLY A 46 1.95 9.81 -3.87
C GLY A 46 3.22 9.32 -3.20
N ILE A 47 3.27 9.41 -1.89
CA ILE A 47 4.48 9.15 -1.08
C ILE A 47 5.14 7.82 -1.46
N SER A 48 4.37 6.72 -1.48
CA SER A 48 4.91 5.39 -1.77
C SER A 48 5.29 5.21 -3.23
N VAL A 49 4.60 5.90 -4.14
CA VAL A 49 4.91 5.91 -5.58
C VAL A 49 6.24 6.62 -5.85
N ASP A 50 6.42 7.80 -5.25
CA ASP A 50 7.62 8.61 -5.47
C ASP A 50 8.85 7.97 -4.84
N ILE A 51 8.70 7.35 -3.65
CA ILE A 51 9.74 6.51 -3.02
C ILE A 51 10.10 5.34 -3.95
N LEU A 52 9.13 4.62 -4.52
CA LEU A 52 9.39 3.50 -5.43
C LEU A 52 10.08 3.98 -6.72
N SER A 53 9.67 5.13 -7.26
CA SER A 53 10.33 5.75 -8.42
C SER A 53 11.80 6.09 -8.15
N ALA A 54 12.10 6.61 -6.95
CA ALA A 54 13.48 6.86 -6.52
C ALA A 54 14.28 5.55 -6.37
N MET A 55 13.65 4.48 -5.84
CA MET A 55 14.28 3.16 -5.76
C MET A 55 14.57 2.59 -7.16
N PHE A 56 13.69 2.76 -8.16
CA PHE A 56 13.97 2.33 -9.53
C PHE A 56 15.21 3.01 -10.09
N LYS A 57 15.36 4.31 -9.88
CA LYS A 57 16.57 5.06 -10.28
C LYS A 57 17.82 4.54 -9.59
N GLN A 58 17.74 4.30 -8.27
CA GLN A 58 18.85 3.77 -7.47
C GLN A 58 19.29 2.37 -7.93
N MET A 59 18.34 1.55 -8.38
CA MET A 59 18.62 0.19 -8.89
C MET A 59 19.02 0.16 -10.38
N HIS A 60 19.07 1.29 -11.07
CA HIS A 60 19.22 1.36 -12.54
C HIS A 60 18.22 0.46 -13.27
N SER A 61 16.97 0.43 -12.79
CA SER A 61 15.87 -0.33 -13.38
C SER A 61 15.30 0.41 -14.58
N ASN A 62 14.84 -0.36 -15.58
CA ASN A 62 14.08 0.19 -16.71
C ASN A 62 12.62 0.49 -16.37
N LYS A 63 12.16 0.13 -15.14
CA LYS A 63 10.81 0.40 -14.70
C LYS A 63 10.59 1.87 -14.37
N THR A 64 9.35 2.28 -14.62
CA THR A 64 8.85 3.61 -14.34
C THR A 64 7.52 3.53 -13.59
N VAL A 65 6.98 4.66 -13.21
CA VAL A 65 5.64 4.76 -12.61
C VAL A 65 4.54 4.18 -13.54
N ASN A 66 4.76 4.22 -14.88
CA ASN A 66 3.81 3.70 -15.86
C ASN A 66 3.69 2.16 -15.84
N ASP A 67 4.65 1.46 -15.26
CA ASP A 67 4.62 -0.01 -15.10
C ASP A 67 3.76 -0.46 -13.89
N ILE A 68 3.32 0.49 -13.07
CA ILE A 68 2.51 0.23 -11.89
C ILE A 68 1.04 0.11 -12.30
N LYS A 69 0.41 -1.01 -11.93
CA LYS A 69 -0.98 -1.31 -12.26
C LYS A 69 -1.90 -0.93 -11.10
N LEU A 70 -2.75 0.07 -11.31
CA LEU A 70 -3.79 0.44 -10.36
C LEU A 70 -4.94 -0.60 -10.41
N ARG A 71 -5.28 -1.20 -9.27
CA ARG A 71 -6.32 -2.21 -9.11
C ARG A 71 -7.06 -2.01 -7.79
N PRO A 72 -8.33 -2.45 -7.67
CA PRO A 72 -8.98 -2.54 -6.36
C PRO A 72 -8.15 -3.40 -5.41
N TRP A 73 -8.08 -3.03 -4.13
CA TRP A 73 -7.26 -3.70 -3.10
C TRP A 73 -7.38 -5.23 -3.13
N ALA A 74 -8.62 -5.76 -3.02
CA ALA A 74 -8.85 -7.22 -2.99
C ALA A 74 -8.30 -7.95 -4.23
N THR A 75 -8.31 -7.29 -5.40
CA THR A 75 -7.77 -7.83 -6.64
C THR A 75 -6.24 -7.86 -6.60
N GLY A 76 -5.60 -6.74 -6.27
CA GLY A 76 -4.14 -6.65 -6.12
C GLY A 76 -3.62 -7.64 -5.08
N TYR A 77 -4.29 -7.72 -3.93
CA TYR A 77 -3.97 -8.66 -2.85
C TYR A 77 -4.05 -10.12 -3.31
N LYS A 78 -5.15 -10.51 -3.98
CA LYS A 78 -5.33 -11.87 -4.52
C LYS A 78 -4.25 -12.24 -5.54
N ILE A 79 -3.91 -11.33 -6.46
CA ILE A 79 -2.88 -11.57 -7.46
C ILE A 79 -1.53 -11.76 -6.79
N THR A 80 -1.14 -10.81 -5.92
CA THR A 80 0.18 -10.82 -5.28
C THR A 80 0.37 -11.99 -4.33
N SER A 81 -0.67 -12.40 -3.60
CA SER A 81 -0.59 -13.58 -2.72
C SER A 81 -0.41 -14.89 -3.47
N LYS A 82 -0.83 -14.98 -4.75
CA LYS A 82 -0.82 -16.22 -5.53
C LYS A 82 0.27 -16.31 -6.58
N LYS A 83 0.68 -15.18 -7.17
CA LYS A 83 1.56 -15.17 -8.35
C LYS A 83 2.98 -14.73 -7.97
N LYS A 84 3.98 -15.57 -8.31
CA LYS A 84 5.41 -15.25 -8.15
C LYS A 84 5.77 -13.95 -8.88
N ASN A 85 6.74 -13.23 -8.35
CA ASN A 85 7.24 -11.96 -8.90
C ASN A 85 6.14 -10.89 -9.05
N CYS A 86 5.19 -10.86 -8.09
CA CYS A 86 4.23 -9.78 -7.96
C CYS A 86 4.50 -9.02 -6.66
N MET A 87 4.30 -7.72 -6.70
CA MET A 87 4.41 -6.80 -5.57
C MET A 87 3.12 -5.97 -5.46
N LEU A 88 2.62 -5.81 -4.24
CA LEU A 88 1.56 -4.87 -3.86
C LEU A 88 2.12 -3.92 -2.80
N PHE A 89 1.94 -2.63 -2.94
CA PHE A 89 2.50 -1.68 -1.98
C PHE A 89 1.47 -0.82 -1.26
N SER A 90 1.96 -0.07 -0.29
CA SER A 90 1.17 0.55 0.78
C SER A 90 0.39 -0.49 1.60
N THR A 91 1.04 -1.62 1.83
CA THR A 91 0.46 -2.76 2.55
C THR A 91 0.88 -2.72 4.01
N THR A 92 -0.08 -2.69 4.92
CA THR A 92 0.19 -2.84 6.36
C THR A 92 0.68 -4.25 6.66
N ARG A 93 1.85 -4.37 7.31
CA ARG A 93 2.40 -5.65 7.75
C ARG A 93 1.70 -6.12 9.03
N THR A 94 1.22 -7.36 9.03
CA THR A 94 0.51 -7.98 10.15
C THR A 94 0.95 -9.43 10.33
N ALA A 95 0.74 -10.01 11.53
CA ALA A 95 1.06 -11.41 11.80
C ALA A 95 0.37 -12.37 10.82
N GLN A 96 -0.89 -12.11 10.45
CA GLN A 96 -1.62 -12.96 9.49
C GLN A 96 -1.02 -12.89 8.08
N ARG A 97 -0.46 -11.72 7.69
CA ARG A 97 0.13 -11.51 6.37
C ARG A 97 1.58 -11.97 6.30
N GLU A 98 2.23 -12.21 7.44
CA GLU A 98 3.66 -12.54 7.51
C GLU A 98 4.01 -13.80 6.69
N LYS A 99 3.16 -14.82 6.73
CA LYS A 99 3.38 -16.08 5.99
C LYS A 99 3.03 -15.99 4.50
N LEU A 100 2.41 -14.90 4.06
CA LEU A 100 1.94 -14.72 2.67
C LEU A 100 2.90 -13.93 1.80
N PHE A 101 3.70 -13.06 2.42
CA PHE A 101 4.53 -12.11 1.69
C PHE A 101 5.96 -12.04 2.22
N LYS A 102 6.86 -11.59 1.36
CA LYS A 102 8.17 -11.03 1.72
C LYS A 102 8.05 -9.51 1.69
N TRP A 103 8.80 -8.83 2.55
CA TRP A 103 8.58 -7.44 2.85
C TRP A 103 9.80 -6.58 2.54
N VAL A 104 9.57 -5.42 1.94
CA VAL A 104 10.56 -4.35 1.79
C VAL A 104 9.98 -3.09 2.44
N GLY A 105 10.73 -2.49 3.34
CA GLY A 105 10.25 -1.36 4.13
C GLY A 105 11.00 -1.14 5.44
N PRO A 106 10.40 -0.35 6.36
CA PRO A 106 9.11 0.33 6.25
C PRO A 106 9.13 1.51 5.26
N ILE A 107 7.96 1.80 4.66
CA ILE A 107 7.77 2.99 3.82
C ILE A 107 7.46 4.19 4.72
N VAL A 108 6.29 4.19 5.37
CA VAL A 108 5.82 5.26 6.27
C VAL A 108 4.94 4.69 7.38
N ALA A 109 4.74 5.46 8.45
CA ALA A 109 3.79 5.12 9.51
C ALA A 109 2.35 5.16 9.00
N THR A 110 1.48 4.36 9.62
CA THR A 110 0.04 4.28 9.32
C THR A 110 -0.76 4.08 10.61
N LYS A 111 -2.01 4.58 10.62
CA LYS A 111 -2.95 4.39 11.74
C LYS A 111 -4.28 3.90 11.20
N ILE A 112 -4.76 2.78 11.72
CA ILE A 112 -6.08 2.25 11.41
C ILE A 112 -7.02 2.62 12.54
N GLY A 113 -8.11 3.31 12.24
CA GLY A 113 -9.04 3.80 13.23
C GLY A 113 -10.50 3.55 12.85
N ILE A 114 -11.36 3.76 13.82
CA ILE A 114 -12.80 3.81 13.65
C ILE A 114 -13.22 5.27 13.48
N ILE A 115 -13.91 5.54 12.38
CA ILE A 115 -14.37 6.86 11.98
C ILE A 115 -15.90 6.90 12.11
N ALA A 116 -16.41 7.92 12.80
CA ALA A 116 -17.83 8.11 13.02
C ALA A 116 -18.23 9.57 12.75
N LYS A 117 -19.55 9.83 12.65
CA LYS A 117 -20.10 11.20 12.67
C LYS A 117 -20.04 11.77 14.07
N LYS A 118 -19.53 12.98 14.24
CA LYS A 118 -19.53 13.71 15.51
C LYS A 118 -20.93 13.88 16.10
N SER A 119 -21.91 14.13 15.26
CA SER A 119 -23.33 14.31 15.68
C SER A 119 -23.96 13.06 16.30
N ARG A 120 -23.32 11.89 16.15
CA ARG A 120 -23.75 10.65 16.78
C ARG A 120 -23.24 10.48 18.21
N HIS A 121 -22.25 11.28 18.62
CA HIS A 121 -21.64 11.25 19.96
C HIS A 121 -21.26 9.85 20.46
N ILE A 122 -20.82 8.98 19.51
CA ILE A 122 -20.45 7.60 19.83
C ILE A 122 -19.09 7.62 20.54
N LYS A 123 -19.04 6.97 21.70
CA LYS A 123 -17.81 6.75 22.47
C LYS A 123 -17.54 5.26 22.55
N ILE A 124 -16.32 4.85 22.29
CA ILE A 124 -15.85 3.45 22.38
C ILE A 124 -14.75 3.40 23.43
N SER A 125 -15.06 2.83 24.58
CA SER A 125 -14.09 2.62 25.67
C SER A 125 -13.45 1.24 25.60
N ASN A 126 -14.16 0.25 25.04
CA ASN A 126 -13.70 -1.11 24.89
C ASN A 126 -14.05 -1.62 23.49
N ILE A 127 -13.13 -2.34 22.88
CA ILE A 127 -13.27 -2.89 21.53
C ILE A 127 -14.50 -3.80 21.36
N LYS A 128 -14.94 -4.49 22.42
CA LYS A 128 -16.14 -5.35 22.41
C LYS A 128 -17.43 -4.57 22.15
N GLU A 129 -17.47 -3.27 22.49
CA GLU A 129 -18.63 -2.39 22.26
C GLU A 129 -18.91 -2.22 20.77
N LEU A 130 -17.91 -2.44 19.91
CA LEU A 130 -18.10 -2.41 18.46
C LEU A 130 -19.15 -3.40 17.96
N ASN A 131 -19.43 -4.48 18.72
CA ASN A 131 -20.48 -5.44 18.38
C ASN A 131 -21.92 -4.87 18.49
N ASN A 132 -22.09 -3.70 19.06
CA ASN A 132 -23.38 -3.02 19.14
C ASN A 132 -23.69 -2.13 17.92
N TYR A 133 -22.76 -2.06 16.96
CA TYR A 133 -22.81 -1.12 15.84
C TYR A 133 -22.66 -1.83 14.49
N LYS A 134 -23.20 -1.21 13.44
CA LYS A 134 -22.97 -1.60 12.07
C LYS A 134 -21.75 -0.86 11.51
N ILE A 135 -20.72 -1.59 11.15
CA ILE A 135 -19.39 -1.05 10.84
C ILE A 135 -19.05 -1.27 9.37
N GLY A 136 -18.82 -0.19 8.66
CA GLY A 136 -18.29 -0.25 7.30
C GLY A 136 -16.82 -0.69 7.29
N ALA A 137 -16.43 -1.46 6.27
CA ALA A 137 -15.06 -1.88 6.04
C ALA A 137 -14.78 -2.03 4.54
N VAL A 138 -13.53 -2.31 4.18
CA VAL A 138 -13.13 -2.67 2.82
C VAL A 138 -12.74 -4.14 2.78
N ILE A 139 -13.27 -4.87 1.79
CA ILE A 139 -13.05 -6.32 1.64
C ILE A 139 -11.56 -6.64 1.63
N LYS A 140 -11.12 -7.51 2.55
CA LYS A 140 -9.73 -7.97 2.73
C LYS A 140 -8.74 -6.87 3.11
N ASP A 141 -9.21 -5.67 3.42
CA ASP A 141 -8.33 -4.62 3.94
C ASP A 141 -8.01 -4.84 5.42
N ILE A 142 -7.05 -4.06 5.90
CA ILE A 142 -6.59 -4.12 7.30
C ILE A 142 -7.71 -3.77 8.30
N GLY A 143 -8.60 -2.84 7.94
CA GLY A 143 -9.75 -2.47 8.77
C GLY A 143 -10.68 -3.67 9.02
N GLU A 144 -11.10 -4.38 7.98
CA GLU A 144 -11.91 -5.61 8.10
C GLU A 144 -11.18 -6.67 8.91
N GLN A 145 -9.89 -6.89 8.59
CA GLN A 145 -9.06 -7.89 9.26
C GLN A 145 -8.99 -7.64 10.77
N LEU A 146 -8.72 -6.40 11.18
CA LEU A 146 -8.60 -6.05 12.61
C LEU A 146 -9.94 -6.17 13.35
N LEU A 147 -11.07 -5.78 12.74
CA LEU A 147 -12.39 -5.97 13.33
C LEU A 147 -12.65 -7.44 13.63
N LEU A 148 -12.38 -8.33 12.66
CA LEU A 148 -12.57 -9.78 12.84
C LEU A 148 -11.59 -10.36 13.87
N GLU A 149 -10.32 -9.94 13.89
CA GLU A 149 -9.34 -10.36 14.89
C GLU A 149 -9.74 -9.96 16.32
N GLN A 150 -10.40 -8.83 16.47
CA GLN A 150 -10.90 -8.34 17.77
C GLN A 150 -12.25 -8.94 18.18
N GLY A 151 -12.78 -9.88 17.38
CA GLY A 151 -14.00 -10.59 17.70
C GLY A 151 -15.29 -9.84 17.35
N VAL A 152 -15.23 -8.85 16.48
CA VAL A 152 -16.43 -8.22 15.93
C VAL A 152 -17.15 -9.21 15.02
N SER A 153 -18.44 -9.40 15.25
CA SER A 153 -19.28 -10.31 14.46
C SER A 153 -19.27 -9.91 12.97
N LYS A 154 -19.08 -10.88 12.09
CA LYS A 154 -19.14 -10.64 10.64
C LYS A 154 -20.47 -10.04 10.19
N ASN A 155 -21.57 -10.34 10.90
CA ASN A 155 -22.91 -9.79 10.61
C ASN A 155 -22.99 -8.28 10.87
N ASN A 156 -22.10 -7.75 11.71
CA ASN A 156 -22.01 -6.33 12.03
C ASN A 156 -21.06 -5.57 11.08
N ILE A 157 -20.33 -6.29 10.22
CA ILE A 157 -19.38 -5.69 9.30
C ILE A 157 -19.99 -5.61 7.89
N ASP A 158 -20.16 -4.40 7.39
CA ASP A 158 -20.64 -4.11 6.03
C ASP A 158 -19.43 -3.83 5.13
N SER A 159 -18.84 -4.91 4.60
CA SER A 159 -17.63 -4.84 3.76
C SER A 159 -17.96 -4.55 2.32
N ILE A 160 -17.28 -3.54 1.76
CA ILE A 160 -17.43 -3.12 0.38
C ILE A 160 -16.09 -3.19 -0.37
N GLY A 161 -16.17 -3.31 -1.67
CA GLY A 161 -15.02 -3.25 -2.58
C GLY A 161 -15.19 -2.16 -3.63
N GLY A 162 -14.30 -2.14 -4.61
CA GLY A 162 -14.36 -1.23 -5.76
C GLY A 162 -13.22 -0.25 -5.85
N LYS A 163 -13.37 0.75 -6.73
CA LYS A 163 -12.30 1.73 -7.03
C LYS A 163 -12.13 2.78 -5.91
N ASN A 164 -13.24 3.19 -5.28
CA ASN A 164 -13.27 4.27 -4.29
C ASN A 164 -14.07 3.87 -3.03
N PRO A 165 -13.63 2.84 -2.28
CA PRO A 165 -14.42 2.30 -1.17
C PRO A 165 -14.56 3.28 0.00
N VAL A 166 -13.58 4.16 0.23
CA VAL A 166 -13.65 5.18 1.28
C VAL A 166 -14.82 6.14 1.06
N VAL A 167 -15.06 6.56 -0.17
CA VAL A 167 -16.19 7.46 -0.52
C VAL A 167 -17.53 6.78 -0.26
N LEU A 168 -17.63 5.52 -0.66
CA LEU A 168 -18.85 4.74 -0.43
C LEU A 168 -19.12 4.56 1.06
N ASN A 169 -18.10 4.36 1.90
CA ASN A 169 -18.26 4.30 3.36
C ASN A 169 -18.73 5.64 3.93
N PHE A 170 -18.16 6.77 3.49
CA PHE A 170 -18.66 8.09 3.90
C PHE A 170 -20.12 8.32 3.48
N GLN A 171 -20.49 7.92 2.26
CA GLN A 171 -21.89 8.04 1.80
C GLN A 171 -22.84 7.17 2.63
N LYS A 172 -22.45 5.94 2.98
CA LYS A 172 -23.23 5.06 3.86
C LYS A 172 -23.37 5.65 5.26
N LEU A 173 -22.27 6.17 5.80
CA LEU A 173 -22.25 6.83 7.11
C LEU A 173 -23.14 8.08 7.10
N GLY A 174 -23.05 8.90 6.02
CA GLY A 174 -23.90 10.07 5.83
C GLY A 174 -25.39 9.75 5.83
N LYS A 175 -25.77 8.62 5.22
CA LYS A 175 -27.15 8.12 5.10
C LYS A 175 -27.63 7.27 6.29
N GLY A 176 -26.81 7.12 7.34
CA GLY A 176 -27.12 6.28 8.50
C GLY A 176 -27.22 4.79 8.20
N ARG A 177 -26.65 4.32 7.09
CA ARG A 177 -26.64 2.88 6.72
C ARG A 177 -25.60 2.08 7.48
N ILE A 178 -24.58 2.75 7.99
CA ILE A 178 -23.57 2.27 8.94
C ILE A 178 -23.42 3.30 10.04
N ASP A 179 -22.99 2.87 11.22
CA ASP A 179 -22.79 3.76 12.38
C ASP A 179 -21.38 4.38 12.37
N MET A 180 -20.41 3.64 11.84
CA MET A 180 -19.00 4.00 11.74
C MET A 180 -18.34 3.17 10.66
N PHE A 181 -17.04 3.44 10.33
CA PHE A 181 -16.27 2.54 9.49
C PHE A 181 -14.81 2.46 9.93
N ALA A 182 -14.18 1.31 9.68
CA ALA A 182 -12.79 1.04 9.98
C ALA A 182 -11.93 1.29 8.74
N TYR A 183 -10.96 2.20 8.83
CA TYR A 183 -10.06 2.50 7.73
C TYR A 183 -8.76 3.16 8.20
N GLU A 184 -7.80 3.32 7.27
CA GLU A 184 -6.61 4.14 7.52
C GLU A 184 -7.01 5.62 7.67
N THR A 185 -6.56 6.24 8.73
CA THR A 185 -7.09 7.55 9.15
C THR A 185 -6.73 8.69 8.20
N ASN A 186 -5.48 8.73 7.69
CA ASN A 186 -5.05 9.76 6.75
C ASN A 186 -5.72 9.59 5.38
N VAL A 187 -5.87 8.33 4.92
CA VAL A 187 -6.55 8.02 3.65
C VAL A 187 -8.01 8.44 3.72
N ALA A 188 -8.68 8.15 4.85
CA ALA A 188 -10.06 8.56 5.04
C ALA A 188 -10.21 10.08 5.02
N MET A 189 -9.40 10.80 5.78
CA MET A 189 -9.48 12.26 5.83
C MET A 189 -9.10 12.90 4.49
N TYR A 190 -8.06 12.42 3.82
CA TYR A 190 -7.72 12.90 2.48
C TYR A 190 -8.86 12.62 1.47
N GLY A 191 -9.45 11.43 1.52
CA GLY A 191 -10.60 11.06 0.70
C GLY A 191 -11.80 11.98 0.95
N ALA A 192 -12.14 12.26 2.20
CA ALA A 192 -13.21 13.19 2.53
C ALA A 192 -12.99 14.56 1.87
N LYS A 193 -11.80 15.14 2.01
CA LYS A 193 -11.43 16.42 1.38
C LYS A 193 -11.57 16.38 -0.14
N SER A 194 -11.05 15.34 -0.79
CA SER A 194 -11.02 15.20 -2.25
C SER A 194 -12.42 15.04 -2.86
N TYR A 195 -13.38 14.55 -2.10
CA TYR A 195 -14.77 14.36 -2.54
C TYR A 195 -15.75 15.36 -1.91
N GLN A 196 -15.23 16.49 -1.42
CA GLN A 196 -16.03 17.58 -0.86
C GLN A 196 -16.93 17.15 0.32
N ILE A 197 -16.49 16.14 1.08
CA ILE A 197 -17.13 15.73 2.33
C ILE A 197 -16.51 16.56 3.45
N ASP A 198 -17.32 17.27 4.21
CA ASP A 198 -16.78 18.11 5.28
C ASP A 198 -16.18 17.22 6.38
N GLN A 199 -14.85 17.29 6.48
CA GLN A 199 -14.09 16.53 7.48
C GLN A 199 -14.48 16.91 8.92
N LYS A 200 -14.99 18.12 9.13
CA LYS A 200 -15.41 18.61 10.46
C LYS A 200 -16.58 17.83 11.04
N ASP A 201 -17.36 17.15 10.19
CA ASP A 201 -18.49 16.33 10.60
C ASP A 201 -18.09 14.97 11.16
N PHE A 202 -16.84 14.58 11.00
CA PHE A 202 -16.33 13.25 11.34
C PHE A 202 -15.21 13.31 12.36
N GLU A 203 -15.05 12.24 13.10
CA GLU A 203 -13.98 12.07 14.08
C GLU A 203 -13.48 10.63 14.12
N ILE A 204 -12.23 10.47 14.56
CA ILE A 204 -11.63 9.17 14.84
C ILE A 204 -11.92 8.87 16.30
N ILE A 205 -12.84 7.94 16.55
CA ILE A 205 -13.32 7.61 17.90
C ILE A 205 -12.53 6.49 18.59
N TYR A 206 -11.79 5.71 17.82
CA TYR A 206 -10.96 4.63 18.36
C TYR A 206 -9.81 4.29 17.41
N ILE A 207 -8.63 3.96 17.93
CA ILE A 207 -7.48 3.48 17.16
C ILE A 207 -7.35 1.97 17.31
N LEU A 208 -7.60 1.24 16.20
CA LEU A 208 -7.49 -0.21 16.16
C LEU A 208 -6.02 -0.67 16.14
N LYS A 209 -5.17 0.06 15.38
CA LYS A 209 -3.76 -0.30 15.22
C LYS A 209 -2.93 0.89 14.76
N GLN A 210 -1.73 1.00 15.31
CA GLN A 210 -0.64 1.76 14.72
C GLN A 210 0.35 0.79 14.08
N GLY A 211 0.91 1.15 12.94
CA GLY A 211 1.80 0.28 12.19
C GLY A 211 2.59 1.03 11.13
N GLN A 212 3.04 0.31 10.14
CA GLN A 212 3.81 0.84 9.02
C GLN A 212 3.37 0.20 7.71
N LEU A 213 3.51 0.94 6.62
CA LEU A 213 3.28 0.48 5.27
C LEU A 213 4.55 -0.09 4.66
N TYR A 214 4.39 -1.10 3.81
CA TYR A 214 5.48 -1.84 3.16
C TYR A 214 5.17 -2.09 1.69
N TYR A 215 6.21 -2.45 0.94
CA TYR A 215 6.11 -3.16 -0.33
C TYR A 215 6.05 -4.66 -0.03
N ALA A 216 4.89 -5.29 -0.29
CA ALA A 216 4.63 -6.71 -0.05
C ALA A 216 4.85 -7.50 -1.33
N PHE A 217 5.82 -8.38 -1.36
CA PHE A 217 6.11 -9.27 -2.49
C PHE A 217 5.52 -10.65 -2.26
N ASN A 218 5.15 -11.34 -3.33
CA ASN A 218 4.79 -12.76 -3.21
C ASN A 218 5.89 -13.55 -2.47
N LYS A 219 5.50 -14.45 -1.56
CA LYS A 219 6.44 -15.21 -0.72
C LYS A 219 7.47 -16.03 -1.52
N ASN A 220 7.14 -16.41 -2.76
CA ASN A 220 8.01 -17.20 -3.64
C ASN A 220 8.88 -16.30 -4.55
N THR A 221 8.85 -14.98 -4.40
CA THR A 221 9.78 -14.07 -5.07
C THR A 221 11.20 -14.33 -4.55
N ASP A 222 12.17 -14.30 -5.45
CA ASP A 222 13.57 -14.56 -5.14
C ASP A 222 14.10 -13.57 -4.08
N ASP A 223 14.85 -14.08 -3.10
CA ASP A 223 15.40 -13.25 -2.02
C ASP A 223 16.40 -12.21 -2.53
N THR A 224 17.10 -12.49 -3.62
CA THR A 224 18.00 -11.52 -4.24
C THR A 224 17.26 -10.30 -4.78
N ILE A 225 16.01 -10.48 -5.25
CA ILE A 225 15.14 -9.36 -5.66
C ILE A 225 14.74 -8.55 -4.43
N ILE A 226 14.29 -9.22 -3.36
CA ILE A 226 13.89 -8.55 -2.11
C ILE A 226 15.03 -7.72 -1.53
N GLN A 227 16.24 -8.30 -1.47
CA GLN A 227 17.44 -7.63 -0.98
C GLN A 227 17.81 -6.40 -1.81
N LYS A 228 17.71 -6.47 -3.16
CA LYS A 228 17.96 -5.33 -4.04
C LYS A 228 16.97 -4.18 -3.78
N TYR A 229 15.67 -4.49 -3.66
CA TYR A 229 14.67 -3.47 -3.32
C TYR A 229 14.89 -2.89 -1.92
N GLN A 230 15.21 -3.72 -0.91
CA GLN A 230 15.49 -3.21 0.44
C GLN A 230 16.71 -2.31 0.45
N LYS A 231 17.82 -2.75 -0.19
CA LYS A 231 19.02 -1.93 -0.29
C LYS A 231 18.75 -0.58 -0.96
N ALA A 232 18.00 -0.56 -2.06
CA ALA A 232 17.65 0.70 -2.73
C ALA A 232 16.83 1.63 -1.82
N LEU A 233 15.91 1.09 -1.02
CA LEU A 233 15.16 1.87 -0.03
C LEU A 233 16.08 2.44 1.06
N ASP A 234 17.01 1.64 1.56
CA ASP A 234 17.96 2.04 2.59
C ASP A 234 18.93 3.11 2.05
N ASP A 235 19.40 2.95 0.82
CA ASP A 235 20.28 3.92 0.15
C ASP A 235 19.57 5.28 0.00
N ILE A 236 18.31 5.33 -0.46
CA ILE A 236 17.58 6.61 -0.61
C ILE A 236 17.20 7.23 0.75
N LYS A 237 17.10 6.43 1.81
CA LYS A 237 16.93 6.94 3.18
C LYS A 237 18.20 7.60 3.69
N SER A 238 19.35 6.98 3.44
CA SER A 238 20.64 7.46 3.93
C SER A 238 21.14 8.72 3.21
N ASN A 239 20.84 8.85 1.89
CA ASN A 239 21.28 9.99 1.08
C ASN A 239 20.32 11.19 1.08
N GLY A 240 19.25 11.17 1.87
CA GLY A 240 18.30 12.26 2.05
C GLY A 240 17.18 12.34 1.01
N VAL A 241 17.21 11.55 -0.07
CA VAL A 241 16.15 11.55 -1.11
C VAL A 241 14.79 11.20 -0.50
N TYR A 242 14.74 10.19 0.37
CA TYR A 242 13.53 9.80 1.09
C TYR A 242 12.93 10.96 1.89
N LYS A 243 13.76 11.68 2.66
CA LYS A 243 13.32 12.84 3.44
C LYS A 243 12.74 13.93 2.55
N ASN A 244 13.40 14.25 1.44
CA ASN A 244 12.94 15.26 0.49
C ASN A 244 11.58 14.90 -0.14
N ILE A 245 11.34 13.60 -0.40
CA ILE A 245 10.03 13.13 -0.87
C ILE A 245 8.97 13.37 0.21
N LEU A 246 9.22 12.98 1.47
CA LEU A 246 8.24 13.17 2.55
C LEU A 246 7.89 14.64 2.78
N ASP A 247 8.87 15.54 2.67
CA ASP A 247 8.68 16.98 2.88
C ASP A 247 7.74 17.62 1.84
N GLN A 248 7.58 17.01 0.65
CA GLN A 248 6.63 17.46 -0.38
C GLN A 248 5.16 17.15 -0.06
N TYR A 249 4.92 16.30 0.94
CA TYR A 249 3.58 15.83 1.32
C TYR A 249 3.13 16.33 2.71
N LYS A 250 3.89 17.23 3.33
CA LYS A 250 3.52 17.95 4.55
C LYS A 250 2.70 19.18 4.20
#